data_cc8528008934a8f379c34818e8114dec
#
_entry.id   cc8528008934a8f379c34818e8114dec
#
_cell.length_a   1.000
_cell.length_b   1.000
_cell.length_c   1.000
_cell.angle_alpha   90.00
_cell.angle_beta   90.00
_cell.angle_gamma   90.00
#
_symmetry.space_group_name_H-M   'P 1'
#
loop_
_entity.id
_entity.type
_entity.pdbx_description
1 polymer ?
#
loop_
_entity_poly.entity_id
_entity_poly.type
_entity_poly.pdbx_seq_one_letter_code
_entity_poly.pdbx_strand_id
1 'polypeptide(L)'
;VVPEVCIFFHEKLMRGNRTTKISAEHFDAFESNNYPILAHSGIEIQYYRHFIRPYEPKATLKPHYKMNADIIIFSLFPGIQPTIVKKILKSPDLKGIIFRTFGSGNAPRFSWLTQSLTEATQAGKVIVNITQCSTGSVKMHLYETGCQLLEAGIISGHDSTVEAAITKLMYLIGQELPPESIRAEMKRSIAGEDRV
;
A
#
# COMPACT_ATOMS: atom_id res chain seq x y z
N VAL A 1 11.22 24.48 5.32
CA VAL A 1 10.08 23.99 4.49
C VAL A 1 10.12 22.49 4.48
N VAL A 2 8.97 21.86 4.69
CA VAL A 2 8.74 20.42 4.51
C VAL A 2 7.77 20.26 3.36
N PRO A 3 8.24 19.87 2.15
CA PRO A 3 7.42 19.84 0.93
C PRO A 3 6.62 18.54 0.81
N GLU A 4 5.94 18.17 1.89
CA GLU A 4 5.21 16.91 2.01
C GLU A 4 3.89 17.13 2.74
N VAL A 5 2.90 16.29 2.45
CA VAL A 5 1.70 16.19 3.30
C VAL A 5 2.07 15.43 4.57
N CYS A 6 1.88 16.06 5.71
CA CYS A 6 2.32 15.52 7.00
C CYS A 6 1.16 15.42 7.99
N ILE A 7 1.28 14.51 8.94
CA ILE A 7 0.51 14.46 10.17
C ILE A 7 1.39 14.96 11.31
N PHE A 8 0.98 16.05 11.96
CA PHE A 8 1.57 16.47 13.22
C PHE A 8 0.66 16.00 14.36
N PHE A 9 1.17 15.13 15.18
CA PHE A 9 0.42 14.59 16.31
C PHE A 9 1.36 14.18 17.43
N HIS A 10 0.99 14.51 18.67
CA HIS A 10 1.75 14.18 19.87
C HIS A 10 3.25 14.48 19.72
N GLU A 11 3.56 15.78 19.44
CA GLU A 11 4.93 16.32 19.27
C GLU A 11 5.74 15.76 18.10
N LYS A 12 5.18 14.85 17.31
CA LYS A 12 5.84 14.20 16.17
C LYS A 12 5.27 14.71 14.83
N LEU A 13 6.15 15.11 13.93
CA LEU A 13 5.80 15.37 12.53
C LEU A 13 6.10 14.10 11.73
N MET A 14 5.10 13.50 11.14
CA MET A 14 5.20 12.26 10.38
C MET A 14 4.78 12.48 8.94
N ARG A 15 5.40 11.74 7.99
CA ARG A 15 4.94 11.73 6.59
C ARG A 15 3.55 11.11 6.52
N GLY A 16 2.58 11.81 5.92
CA GLY A 16 1.17 11.42 5.96
C GLY A 16 0.90 10.03 5.36
N ASN A 17 1.50 9.72 4.21
CA ASN A 17 1.34 8.41 3.56
C ASN A 17 2.21 7.27 4.15
N ARG A 18 2.94 7.55 5.23
CA ARG A 18 3.69 6.56 6.01
C ARG A 18 3.09 6.33 7.40
N THR A 19 1.98 6.99 7.69
CA THR A 19 1.38 7.07 9.02
C THR A 19 0.04 6.35 9.04
N THR A 20 -0.20 5.62 10.10
CA THR A 20 -1.45 4.89 10.35
C THR A 20 -2.00 5.26 11.72
N LYS A 21 -3.33 5.29 11.88
CA LYS A 21 -3.98 5.44 13.17
C LYS A 21 -3.98 4.11 13.92
N ILE A 22 -3.28 4.06 15.05
CA ILE A 22 -3.08 2.84 15.84
C ILE A 22 -3.99 2.72 17.06
N SER A 23 -4.56 3.84 17.51
CA SER A 23 -5.45 3.85 18.66
C SER A 23 -6.67 4.73 18.44
N ALA A 24 -7.82 4.31 18.96
CA ALA A 24 -9.04 5.11 19.02
C ALA A 24 -9.19 5.87 20.36
N GLU A 25 -8.40 5.53 21.38
CA GLU A 25 -8.59 6.00 22.76
C GLU A 25 -7.39 6.82 23.27
N HIS A 26 -6.16 6.47 22.89
CA HIS A 26 -4.96 7.12 23.39
C HIS A 26 -4.60 8.38 22.62
N PHE A 27 -3.97 9.35 23.33
CA PHE A 27 -3.44 10.56 22.70
C PHE A 27 -2.27 10.28 21.76
N ASP A 28 -1.51 9.20 21.93
CA ASP A 28 -0.51 8.72 20.97
C ASP A 28 -1.17 7.81 19.93
N ALA A 29 -2.06 8.39 19.13
CA ALA A 29 -3.00 7.66 18.28
C ALA A 29 -2.50 7.43 16.85
N PHE A 30 -1.40 8.05 16.43
CA PHE A 30 -0.83 7.90 15.09
C PHE A 30 0.63 7.47 15.17
N GLU A 31 1.01 6.56 14.27
CA GLU A 31 2.37 6.04 14.20
C GLU A 31 2.86 5.86 12.75
N SER A 32 4.14 6.12 12.54
CA SER A 32 4.85 5.88 11.30
C SER A 32 5.80 4.69 11.47
N ASN A 33 5.25 3.48 11.38
CA ASN A 33 5.93 2.25 11.79
C ASN A 33 7.15 1.87 10.95
N ASN A 34 7.12 2.19 9.65
CA ASN A 34 8.16 1.82 8.70
C ASN A 34 8.98 3.02 8.21
N TYR A 35 8.72 4.22 8.72
CA TYR A 35 9.47 5.41 8.31
C TYR A 35 9.74 6.32 9.51
N PRO A 36 10.94 6.91 9.63
CA PRO A 36 11.26 7.81 10.74
C PRO A 36 10.38 9.07 10.73
N ILE A 37 10.20 9.67 11.91
CA ILE A 37 9.56 10.98 12.03
C ILE A 37 10.41 12.06 11.33
N LEU A 38 9.74 13.08 10.81
CA LEU A 38 10.39 14.18 10.07
C LEU A 38 10.85 15.32 10.99
N ALA A 39 10.15 15.49 12.10
CA ALA A 39 10.52 16.42 13.16
C ALA A 39 9.91 16.02 14.49
N HIS A 40 10.52 16.52 15.56
CA HIS A 40 10.01 16.46 16.93
C HIS A 40 9.88 17.87 17.49
N SER A 41 8.75 18.17 18.11
CA SER A 41 8.47 19.44 18.78
C SER A 41 8.75 19.28 20.27
N GLY A 42 9.73 20.02 20.78
CA GLY A 42 10.04 20.18 22.20
C GLY A 42 10.04 21.68 22.52
N ILE A 43 10.98 22.14 23.36
CA ILE A 43 11.26 23.57 23.55
C ILE A 43 11.67 24.19 22.22
N GLU A 44 12.42 23.45 21.44
CA GLU A 44 12.77 23.77 20.04
C GLU A 44 12.27 22.67 19.10
N ILE A 45 12.02 23.03 17.84
CA ILE A 45 11.64 22.05 16.83
C ILE A 45 12.90 21.47 16.21
N GLN A 46 13.10 20.17 16.42
CA GLN A 46 14.19 19.41 15.82
C GLN A 46 13.75 18.76 14.51
N TYR A 47 14.34 19.18 13.37
CA TYR A 47 14.06 18.59 12.05
C TYR A 47 15.11 17.53 11.70
N TYR A 48 14.62 16.35 11.25
CA TYR A 48 15.45 15.28 10.72
C TYR A 48 15.55 15.39 9.20
N ARG A 49 16.31 16.37 8.70
CA ARG A 49 16.33 16.83 7.30
C ARG A 49 16.62 15.75 6.28
N HIS A 50 17.40 14.74 6.59
CA HIS A 50 17.74 13.63 5.69
C HIS A 50 16.55 12.67 5.43
N PHE A 51 15.48 12.75 6.23
CA PHE A 51 14.22 12.02 5.99
C PHE A 51 13.18 12.86 5.28
N ILE A 52 13.37 14.17 5.20
CA ILE A 52 12.46 15.08 4.50
C ILE A 52 12.81 15.06 3.01
N ARG A 53 11.78 15.02 2.15
CA ARG A 53 11.98 15.07 0.69
C ARG A 53 12.63 16.40 0.30
N PRO A 54 13.49 16.40 -0.74
CA PRO A 54 14.09 17.63 -1.22
C PRO A 54 13.01 18.59 -1.71
N TYR A 55 13.21 19.89 -1.40
CA TYR A 55 12.34 20.96 -1.87
C TYR A 55 12.74 21.38 -3.27
N GLU A 56 11.78 21.41 -4.19
CA GLU A 56 11.95 21.87 -5.56
C GLU A 56 11.27 23.23 -5.76
N PRO A 57 11.99 24.35 -5.66
CA PRO A 57 11.40 25.70 -5.66
C PRO A 57 10.62 26.05 -6.93
N LYS A 58 10.92 25.39 -8.04
CA LYS A 58 10.29 25.62 -9.37
C LYS A 58 9.16 24.65 -9.68
N ALA A 59 8.89 23.68 -8.81
CA ALA A 59 7.81 22.75 -9.02
C ALA A 59 6.45 23.46 -8.88
N THR A 60 5.61 23.31 -9.88
CA THR A 60 4.21 23.78 -9.85
C THR A 60 3.31 22.65 -9.38
N LEU A 61 2.38 22.97 -8.48
CA LEU A 61 1.36 22.02 -8.05
C LEU A 61 0.47 21.63 -9.25
N LYS A 62 0.44 20.32 -9.56
CA LYS A 62 -0.45 19.76 -10.56
C LYS A 62 -1.48 18.88 -9.85
N PRO A 63 -2.68 19.40 -9.54
CA PRO A 63 -3.69 18.61 -8.85
C PRO A 63 -4.30 17.56 -9.79
N HIS A 64 -4.52 16.36 -9.26
CA HIS A 64 -5.17 15.26 -9.94
C HIS A 64 -6.45 14.91 -9.19
N TYR A 65 -7.60 15.08 -9.85
CA TYR A 65 -8.92 14.91 -9.20
C TYR A 65 -9.57 13.55 -9.51
N LYS A 66 -9.06 12.84 -10.52
CA LYS A 66 -9.61 11.54 -10.90
C LYS A 66 -9.14 10.44 -9.96
N MET A 67 -10.08 9.86 -9.25
CA MET A 67 -9.89 8.68 -8.39
C MET A 67 -10.91 7.62 -8.80
N ASN A 68 -10.54 6.34 -8.73
CA ASN A 68 -11.46 5.24 -8.98
C ASN A 68 -11.54 4.34 -7.74
N ALA A 69 -12.73 4.11 -7.23
CA ALA A 69 -12.99 3.33 -6.02
C ALA A 69 -13.46 1.89 -6.29
N ASP A 70 -13.37 1.38 -7.52
CA ASP A 70 -13.68 -0.01 -7.89
C ASP A 70 -12.60 -0.97 -7.36
N ILE A 71 -12.30 -0.87 -6.06
CA ILE A 71 -11.22 -1.53 -5.36
C ILE A 71 -11.73 -2.12 -4.06
N ILE A 72 -11.14 -3.22 -3.64
CA ILE A 72 -11.37 -3.80 -2.31
C ILE A 72 -10.08 -4.01 -1.54
N ILE A 73 -10.19 -4.02 -0.22
CA ILE A 73 -9.18 -4.59 0.68
C ILE A 73 -9.61 -6.01 0.98
N PHE A 74 -8.75 -6.97 0.65
CA PHE A 74 -9.00 -8.38 0.88
C PHE A 74 -7.93 -8.95 1.82
N SER A 75 -8.32 -9.24 3.06
CA SER A 75 -7.42 -9.81 4.07
C SER A 75 -7.58 -11.32 4.16
N LEU A 76 -6.48 -12.05 4.14
CA LEU A 76 -6.48 -13.49 4.45
C LEU A 76 -6.79 -13.73 5.93
N PHE A 77 -7.55 -14.78 6.18
CA PHE A 77 -7.85 -15.26 7.53
C PHE A 77 -7.99 -16.80 7.53
N PRO A 78 -7.79 -17.46 8.68
CA PRO A 78 -7.98 -18.90 8.79
C PRO A 78 -9.43 -19.30 8.49
N GLY A 79 -9.61 -20.36 7.68
CA GLY A 79 -10.95 -20.85 7.30
C GLY A 79 -11.63 -20.11 6.14
N ILE A 80 -10.88 -19.25 5.43
CA ILE A 80 -11.39 -18.57 4.23
C ILE A 80 -11.90 -19.57 3.19
N GLN A 81 -13.09 -19.33 2.64
CA GLN A 81 -13.76 -20.26 1.74
C GLN A 81 -13.64 -19.84 0.27
N PRO A 82 -13.37 -20.80 -0.63
CA PRO A 82 -13.17 -20.50 -2.06
C PRO A 82 -14.40 -19.86 -2.73
N THR A 83 -15.60 -20.24 -2.31
CA THR A 83 -16.85 -19.79 -2.95
C THR A 83 -17.00 -18.26 -2.91
N ILE A 84 -16.73 -17.63 -1.76
CA ILE A 84 -16.84 -16.18 -1.59
C ILE A 84 -15.70 -15.49 -2.33
N VAL A 85 -14.47 -15.96 -2.17
CA VAL A 85 -13.29 -15.37 -2.81
C VAL A 85 -13.44 -15.38 -4.33
N LYS A 86 -13.84 -16.52 -4.92
CA LYS A 86 -14.07 -16.62 -6.36
C LYS A 86 -15.14 -15.67 -6.86
N LYS A 87 -16.24 -15.48 -6.12
CA LYS A 87 -17.28 -14.51 -6.48
C LYS A 87 -16.75 -13.08 -6.52
N ILE A 88 -15.98 -12.69 -5.48
CA ILE A 88 -15.38 -11.36 -5.40
C ILE A 88 -14.39 -11.14 -6.55
N LEU A 89 -13.45 -12.06 -6.75
CA LEU A 89 -12.42 -11.94 -7.79
C LEU A 89 -13.00 -11.95 -9.22
N LYS A 90 -14.17 -12.55 -9.43
CA LYS A 90 -14.86 -12.58 -10.73
C LYS A 90 -15.77 -11.37 -10.97
N SER A 91 -15.96 -10.48 -9.98
CA SER A 91 -16.79 -9.28 -10.19
C SER A 91 -16.26 -8.45 -11.36
N PRO A 92 -17.09 -8.12 -12.37
CA PRO A 92 -16.64 -7.33 -13.51
C PRO A 92 -16.30 -5.88 -13.14
N ASP A 93 -16.93 -5.35 -12.11
CA ASP A 93 -16.72 -3.97 -11.66
C ASP A 93 -15.43 -3.79 -10.87
N LEU A 94 -14.87 -4.88 -10.32
CA LEU A 94 -13.66 -4.84 -9.52
C LEU A 94 -12.43 -4.67 -10.41
N LYS A 95 -11.68 -3.59 -10.21
CA LYS A 95 -10.46 -3.27 -10.97
C LYS A 95 -9.18 -3.48 -10.18
N GLY A 96 -9.24 -3.27 -8.87
CA GLY A 96 -8.07 -3.34 -8.00
C GLY A 96 -8.30 -4.06 -6.68
N ILE A 97 -7.24 -4.64 -6.13
CA ILE A 97 -7.30 -5.38 -4.86
C ILE A 97 -6.05 -5.06 -4.04
N ILE A 98 -6.25 -4.59 -2.82
CA ILE A 98 -5.21 -4.60 -1.80
C ILE A 98 -5.32 -5.94 -1.07
N PHE A 99 -4.39 -6.84 -1.36
CA PHE A 99 -4.37 -8.19 -0.83
C PHE A 99 -3.49 -8.25 0.42
N ARG A 100 -4.10 -8.36 1.60
CA ARG A 100 -3.38 -8.41 2.87
C ARG A 100 -3.06 -9.85 3.24
N THR A 101 -1.77 -10.17 3.26
CA THR A 101 -1.25 -11.51 3.49
C THR A 101 -0.51 -11.62 4.82
N PHE A 102 -0.08 -12.84 5.18
CA PHE A 102 0.60 -13.11 6.44
C PHE A 102 2.09 -12.79 6.37
N GLY A 103 2.65 -12.31 7.49
CA GLY A 103 4.08 -12.08 7.64
C GLY A 103 4.68 -11.26 6.51
N SER A 104 5.72 -11.73 5.87
CA SER A 104 6.44 -11.06 4.78
C SER A 104 5.81 -11.23 3.39
N GLY A 105 4.51 -11.44 3.30
CA GLY A 105 3.80 -11.55 2.02
C GLY A 105 3.39 -12.99 1.67
N ASN A 106 3.16 -13.85 2.66
CA ASN A 106 2.84 -15.25 2.46
C ASN A 106 1.33 -15.52 2.45
N ALA A 107 0.92 -16.51 1.66
CA ALA A 107 -0.44 -17.02 1.60
C ALA A 107 -0.47 -18.54 1.89
N PRO A 108 -1.62 -19.11 2.29
CA PRO A 108 -1.76 -20.56 2.39
C PRO A 108 -1.57 -21.24 1.04
N ARG A 109 -1.03 -22.48 1.04
CA ARG A 109 -0.83 -23.29 -0.17
C ARG A 109 -2.15 -23.88 -0.68
N PHE A 110 -3.08 -23.03 -1.05
CA PHE A 110 -4.34 -23.43 -1.65
C PHE A 110 -4.29 -23.22 -3.17
N SER A 111 -4.24 -24.31 -3.94
CA SER A 111 -4.22 -24.26 -5.40
C SER A 111 -5.36 -23.43 -5.99
N TRP A 112 -6.56 -23.52 -5.39
CA TRP A 112 -7.72 -22.74 -5.81
C TRP A 112 -7.53 -21.23 -5.62
N LEU A 113 -6.76 -20.82 -4.59
CA LEU A 113 -6.49 -19.40 -4.32
C LEU A 113 -5.53 -18.84 -5.38
N THR A 114 -4.39 -19.51 -5.59
CA THR A 114 -3.41 -19.10 -6.60
C THR A 114 -4.04 -19.05 -7.99
N GLN A 115 -4.80 -20.09 -8.37
CA GLN A 115 -5.51 -20.12 -9.64
C GLN A 115 -6.50 -18.95 -9.78
N SER A 116 -7.31 -18.68 -8.76
CA SER A 116 -8.30 -17.59 -8.80
C SER A 116 -7.64 -16.22 -8.90
N LEU A 117 -6.50 -16.01 -8.24
CA LEU A 117 -5.71 -14.79 -8.32
C LEU A 117 -5.08 -14.62 -9.70
N THR A 118 -4.55 -15.72 -10.29
CA THR A 118 -4.03 -15.72 -11.66
C THR A 118 -5.12 -15.35 -12.68
N GLU A 119 -6.30 -15.97 -12.58
CA GLU A 119 -7.44 -15.64 -13.43
C GLU A 119 -7.84 -14.16 -13.31
N ALA A 120 -7.81 -13.60 -12.10
CA ALA A 120 -8.13 -12.19 -11.85
C ALA A 120 -7.10 -11.24 -12.47
N THR A 121 -5.80 -11.54 -12.33
CA THR A 121 -4.72 -10.70 -12.92
C THR A 121 -4.71 -10.78 -14.44
N GLN A 122 -4.98 -11.95 -15.02
CA GLN A 122 -5.14 -12.14 -16.47
C GLN A 122 -6.38 -11.39 -17.01
N ALA A 123 -7.45 -11.28 -16.21
CA ALA A 123 -8.62 -10.47 -16.53
C ALA A 123 -8.39 -8.96 -16.37
N GLY A 124 -7.15 -8.53 -16.14
CA GLY A 124 -6.76 -7.12 -16.05
C GLY A 124 -6.84 -6.48 -14.67
N LYS A 125 -7.21 -7.23 -13.62
CA LYS A 125 -7.24 -6.70 -12.26
C LYS A 125 -5.81 -6.47 -11.74
N VAL A 126 -5.62 -5.38 -11.01
CA VAL A 126 -4.34 -5.08 -10.35
C VAL A 126 -4.41 -5.50 -8.89
N ILE A 127 -3.57 -6.45 -8.51
CA ILE A 127 -3.53 -7.00 -7.15
C ILE A 127 -2.20 -6.62 -6.50
N VAL A 128 -2.27 -5.90 -5.39
CA VAL A 128 -1.12 -5.42 -4.62
C VAL A 128 -1.07 -6.16 -3.30
N ASN A 129 0.01 -6.89 -3.06
CA ASN A 129 0.23 -7.63 -1.82
C ASN A 129 0.86 -6.72 -0.77
N ILE A 130 0.20 -6.57 0.37
CA ILE A 130 0.73 -5.90 1.57
C ILE A 130 0.66 -6.84 2.78
N THR A 131 1.50 -6.58 3.78
CA THR A 131 1.48 -7.36 5.01
C THR A 131 0.32 -6.97 5.92
N GLN A 132 -0.16 -7.94 6.72
CA GLN A 132 -1.08 -7.66 7.84
C GLN A 132 -0.35 -7.14 9.08
N CYS A 133 0.98 -7.26 9.11
CA CYS A 133 1.79 -6.75 10.21
C CYS A 133 1.86 -5.23 10.16
N SER A 134 1.93 -4.60 11.32
CA SER A 134 2.09 -3.15 11.45
C SER A 134 3.48 -2.67 11.04
N THR A 135 4.49 -3.54 11.12
CA THR A 135 5.89 -3.26 10.76
C THR A 135 6.42 -4.28 9.76
N GLY A 136 7.47 -3.91 9.03
CA GLY A 136 8.14 -4.77 8.07
C GLY A 136 7.69 -4.55 6.64
N SER A 137 8.10 -5.44 5.74
CA SER A 137 7.81 -5.31 4.31
C SER A 137 7.47 -6.64 3.66
N VAL A 138 6.78 -6.58 2.53
CA VAL A 138 6.48 -7.73 1.69
C VAL A 138 7.70 -8.10 0.85
N LYS A 139 8.20 -9.34 1.04
CA LYS A 139 9.36 -9.92 0.37
C LYS A 139 8.96 -11.26 -0.25
N MET A 140 8.13 -11.24 -1.28
CA MET A 140 7.54 -12.45 -1.87
C MET A 140 8.55 -13.46 -2.41
N HIS A 141 9.75 -13.03 -2.75
CA HIS A 141 10.81 -13.91 -3.26
C HIS A 141 11.47 -14.80 -2.19
N LEU A 142 11.22 -14.57 -0.90
CA LEU A 142 11.87 -15.31 0.19
C LEU A 142 11.27 -16.71 0.41
N TYR A 143 10.03 -16.91 0.05
CA TYR A 143 9.29 -18.14 0.31
C TYR A 143 8.54 -18.63 -0.93
N GLU A 144 8.41 -19.94 -1.08
CA GLU A 144 7.72 -20.58 -2.20
C GLU A 144 6.31 -20.03 -2.43
N THR A 145 5.54 -19.85 -1.34
CA THR A 145 4.18 -19.30 -1.41
C THR A 145 4.16 -17.86 -1.91
N GLY A 146 5.17 -17.07 -1.58
CA GLY A 146 5.35 -15.72 -2.11
C GLY A 146 5.71 -15.73 -3.60
N CYS A 147 6.59 -16.65 -4.02
CA CYS A 147 6.93 -16.82 -5.44
C CYS A 147 5.70 -17.17 -6.29
N GLN A 148 4.84 -18.07 -5.79
CA GLN A 148 3.57 -18.42 -6.46
C GLN A 148 2.65 -17.20 -6.64
N LEU A 149 2.64 -16.26 -5.70
CA LEU A 149 1.90 -15.01 -5.86
C LEU A 149 2.50 -14.09 -6.92
N LEU A 150 3.84 -14.03 -7.01
CA LEU A 150 4.53 -13.29 -8.09
C LEU A 150 4.21 -13.89 -9.46
N GLU A 151 4.26 -15.21 -9.60
CA GLU A 151 3.89 -15.92 -10.82
C GLU A 151 2.42 -15.70 -11.21
N ALA A 152 1.54 -15.56 -10.23
CA ALA A 152 0.14 -15.18 -10.44
C ALA A 152 -0.04 -13.70 -10.88
N GLY A 153 1.03 -12.92 -11.04
CA GLY A 153 0.99 -11.53 -11.47
C GLY A 153 0.68 -10.52 -10.37
N ILE A 154 0.78 -10.93 -9.11
CA ILE A 154 0.59 -10.05 -7.95
C ILE A 154 1.86 -9.23 -7.71
N ILE A 155 1.73 -7.96 -7.39
CA ILE A 155 2.85 -7.06 -7.15
C ILE A 155 3.04 -6.81 -5.65
N SER A 156 4.29 -6.56 -5.24
CA SER A 156 4.60 -6.18 -3.88
C SER A 156 4.19 -4.74 -3.62
N GLY A 157 3.53 -4.48 -2.50
CA GLY A 157 3.32 -3.15 -1.94
C GLY A 157 4.44 -2.75 -0.97
N HIS A 158 5.53 -3.50 -0.92
CA HIS A 158 6.70 -3.24 -0.09
C HIS A 158 6.35 -3.06 1.40
N ASP A 159 6.69 -1.92 1.95
CA ASP A 159 6.42 -1.53 3.34
C ASP A 159 5.34 -0.42 3.45
N SER A 160 4.50 -0.29 2.41
CA SER A 160 3.40 0.67 2.38
C SER A 160 2.38 0.39 3.48
N THR A 161 1.78 1.46 3.99
CA THR A 161 0.56 1.34 4.80
C THR A 161 -0.63 0.93 3.93
N VAL A 162 -1.69 0.40 4.54
CA VAL A 162 -2.94 0.06 3.82
C VAL A 162 -3.52 1.30 3.15
N GLU A 163 -3.51 2.42 3.87
CA GLU A 163 -4.04 3.72 3.44
C GLU A 163 -3.27 4.24 2.22
N ALA A 164 -1.94 4.15 2.24
CA ALA A 164 -1.11 4.58 1.11
C ALA A 164 -1.30 3.66 -0.10
N ALA A 165 -1.30 2.35 0.09
CA ALA A 165 -1.44 1.39 -0.99
C ALA A 165 -2.78 1.53 -1.71
N ILE A 166 -3.90 1.64 -0.95
CA ILE A 166 -5.23 1.77 -1.54
C ILE A 166 -5.41 3.10 -2.26
N THR A 167 -4.99 4.22 -1.66
CA THR A 167 -5.14 5.55 -2.27
C THR A 167 -4.27 5.71 -3.51
N LYS A 168 -3.06 5.15 -3.52
CA LYS A 168 -2.22 5.10 -4.71
C LYS A 168 -2.87 4.29 -5.83
N LEU A 169 -3.43 3.11 -5.52
CA LEU A 169 -4.11 2.29 -6.51
C LEU A 169 -5.37 2.97 -7.04
N MET A 170 -6.18 3.62 -6.18
CA MET A 170 -7.33 4.43 -6.59
C MET A 170 -6.92 5.56 -7.54
N TYR A 171 -5.84 6.24 -7.23
CA TYR A 171 -5.28 7.30 -8.07
C TYR A 171 -4.88 6.75 -9.45
N LEU A 172 -4.08 5.70 -9.50
CA LEU A 172 -3.56 5.15 -10.75
C LEU A 172 -4.66 4.58 -11.65
N ILE A 173 -5.65 3.88 -11.09
CA ILE A 173 -6.82 3.40 -11.85
C ILE A 173 -7.65 4.60 -12.34
N GLY A 174 -7.78 5.65 -11.54
CA GLY A 174 -8.48 6.87 -11.91
C GLY A 174 -7.84 7.63 -13.08
N GLN A 175 -6.55 7.39 -13.36
CA GLN A 175 -5.89 7.96 -14.55
C GLN A 175 -6.21 7.20 -15.84
N GLU A 176 -7.02 6.13 -15.78
CA GLU A 176 -7.43 5.32 -16.94
C GLU A 176 -6.25 4.68 -17.69
N LEU A 177 -5.16 4.38 -16.97
CA LEU A 177 -3.98 3.74 -17.52
C LEU A 177 -4.23 2.25 -17.79
N PRO A 178 -3.54 1.64 -18.77
CA PRO A 178 -3.55 0.19 -18.96
C PRO A 178 -3.07 -0.53 -17.69
N PRO A 179 -3.59 -1.75 -17.39
CA PRO A 179 -3.21 -2.50 -16.19
C PRO A 179 -1.69 -2.67 -16.00
N GLU A 180 -0.96 -2.90 -17.09
CA GLU A 180 0.52 -3.04 -17.05
C GLU A 180 1.22 -1.75 -16.60
N SER A 181 0.74 -0.60 -17.07
CA SER A 181 1.26 0.71 -16.64
C SER A 181 0.95 0.96 -15.17
N ILE A 182 -0.25 0.60 -14.71
CA ILE A 182 -0.62 0.69 -13.29
C ILE A 182 0.30 -0.20 -12.45
N ARG A 183 0.56 -1.46 -12.88
CA ARG A 183 1.49 -2.37 -12.19
C ARG A 183 2.91 -1.81 -12.12
N ALA A 184 3.38 -1.17 -13.20
CA ALA A 184 4.70 -0.54 -13.23
C ALA A 184 4.78 0.65 -12.25
N GLU A 185 3.77 1.53 -12.24
CA GLU A 185 3.73 2.70 -11.36
C GLU A 185 3.52 2.30 -9.89
N MET A 186 2.78 1.22 -9.60
CA MET A 186 2.65 0.71 -8.23
C MET A 186 4.00 0.27 -7.64
N LYS A 187 4.96 -0.16 -8.46
CA LYS A 187 6.31 -0.55 -8.02
C LYS A 187 7.26 0.63 -7.76
N ARG A 188 6.87 1.84 -8.11
CA ARG A 188 7.69 3.06 -7.94
C ARG A 188 7.13 3.87 -6.79
N SER A 189 8.00 4.43 -5.95
CA SER A 189 7.55 5.40 -4.94
C SER A 189 7.23 6.74 -5.61
N ILE A 190 5.96 7.14 -5.61
CA ILE A 190 5.49 8.38 -6.24
C ILE A 190 5.62 9.56 -5.27
N ALA A 191 5.20 9.34 -4.04
CA ALA A 191 5.12 10.39 -3.00
C ALA A 191 5.87 10.01 -1.70
N GLY A 192 6.79 9.04 -1.76
CA GLY A 192 7.52 8.55 -0.60
C GLY A 192 6.69 7.62 0.29
N GLU A 193 5.69 6.97 -0.30
CA GLU A 193 4.75 6.06 0.38
C GLU A 193 5.34 4.69 0.71
N ASP A 194 6.45 4.33 0.09
CA ASP A 194 7.18 3.09 0.35
C ASP A 194 8.70 3.28 0.18
N ARG A 195 9.49 2.29 0.61
CA ARG A 195 10.91 2.13 0.30
C ARG A 195 11.03 1.09 -0.81
N VAL A 196 11.36 1.55 -1.98
CA VAL A 196 11.71 0.70 -3.13
C VAL A 196 13.15 0.24 -3.02
#